data_15b3b5736b40102244c5e90ec8711acd
#
_entry.id   15b3b5736b40102244c5e90ec8711acd
#
_cell.length_a   1.000
_cell.length_b   1.000
_cell.length_c   1.000
_cell.angle_alpha   90.00
_cell.angle_beta   90.00
_cell.angle_gamma   90.00
#
_symmetry.space_group_name_H-M   'P 1'
#
loop_
_entity.id
_entity.type
_entity.pdbx_description
1 polymer ?
#
loop_
_entity_poly.entity_id
_entity_poly.type
_entity_poly.pdbx_seq_one_letter_code
_entity_poly.pdbx_strand_id
1 'polypeptide(L)'
;SRIVLGGIAPLPGDTVRDQMHYLRDDADGLRKLLLFEPYGIPEMSVDLVVPATDPEAAAGYIIMEVMGYPIYSGSNTICTATAVLEAGIVPKREGVQHFTLEAPAGRVKIEARVENGVVEAITCEGLPSYIDTHRASIQVPGIGEVTYSVAYSGGFYALVDATELGFSLVREEERALAECAHRIVEAIQAERGFSHYTLGDVGPLPFLHFMGPVEQVA
;
A
#
# COMPACT_ATOMS: atom_id res chain seq x y z
N SER A 1 5.46 1.67 -10.09
CA SER A 1 5.90 2.75 -9.15
C SER A 1 6.99 3.59 -9.77
N ARG A 2 7.07 4.84 -9.36
CA ARG A 2 8.21 5.74 -9.61
C ARG A 2 9.10 5.75 -8.38
N ILE A 3 10.39 5.45 -8.52
CA ILE A 3 11.31 5.37 -7.39
C ILE A 3 12.20 6.62 -7.37
N VAL A 4 12.16 7.37 -6.27
CA VAL A 4 13.00 8.55 -6.03
C VAL A 4 14.17 8.12 -5.14
N LEU A 5 15.37 8.06 -5.73
CA LEU A 5 16.58 7.56 -5.06
C LEU A 5 17.37 8.64 -4.32
N GLY A 6 16.96 9.90 -4.43
CA GLY A 6 17.66 11.01 -3.77
C GLY A 6 17.24 12.37 -4.31
N GLY A 7 18.02 13.41 -3.99
CA GLY A 7 17.74 14.79 -4.43
C GLY A 7 16.85 15.59 -3.49
N ILE A 8 16.51 15.05 -2.32
CA ILE A 8 15.81 15.76 -1.25
C ILE A 8 16.71 15.98 -0.04
N ALA A 9 16.40 17.00 0.75
CA ALA A 9 17.06 17.21 2.03
C ALA A 9 16.71 16.07 3.01
N PRO A 10 17.57 15.78 4.01
CA PRO A 10 17.26 14.85 5.06
C PRO A 10 15.91 15.20 5.72
N LEU A 11 15.05 14.20 5.89
CA LEU A 11 13.74 14.37 6.51
C LEU A 11 13.90 14.36 8.04
N PRO A 12 13.15 15.22 8.77
CA PRO A 12 13.05 15.15 10.22
C PRO A 12 12.38 13.85 10.67
N GLY A 13 12.83 13.31 11.81
CA GLY A 13 12.24 12.13 12.46
C GLY A 13 13.28 11.07 12.78
N ASP A 14 13.06 10.38 13.90
CA ASP A 14 13.98 9.35 14.41
C ASP A 14 13.76 7.99 13.74
N THR A 15 12.60 7.80 13.12
CA THR A 15 12.23 6.59 12.39
C THR A 15 11.74 6.93 10.98
N VAL A 16 11.78 5.96 10.05
CA VAL A 16 11.17 6.11 8.72
C VAL A 16 9.67 6.45 8.84
N ARG A 17 9.00 5.97 9.87
CA ARG A 17 7.62 6.32 10.16
C ARG A 17 7.44 7.79 10.56
N ASP A 18 8.30 8.32 11.40
CA ASP A 18 8.26 9.75 11.77
C ASP A 18 8.53 10.64 10.56
N GLN A 19 9.46 10.24 9.70
CA GLN A 19 9.75 10.91 8.43
C GLN A 19 8.54 10.90 7.49
N MET A 20 7.81 9.78 7.44
CA MET A 20 6.54 9.69 6.70
C MET A 20 5.48 10.63 7.30
N HIS A 21 5.35 10.68 8.63
CA HIS A 21 4.41 11.60 9.29
C HIS A 21 4.76 13.06 9.00
N TYR A 22 6.04 13.44 9.03
CA TYR A 22 6.47 14.78 8.65
C TYR A 22 6.08 15.13 7.20
N LEU A 23 6.28 14.20 6.25
CA LEU A 23 5.84 14.42 4.87
C LEU A 23 4.33 14.56 4.78
N ARG A 24 3.57 13.74 5.50
CA ARG A 24 2.11 13.76 5.49
C ARG A 24 1.55 15.06 6.07
N ASP A 25 2.06 15.49 7.21
CA ASP A 25 1.44 16.53 8.03
C ASP A 25 2.01 17.93 7.74
N ASP A 26 3.31 18.03 7.42
CA ASP A 26 4.02 19.30 7.28
C ASP A 26 4.56 19.58 5.86
N ALA A 27 4.85 18.54 5.05
CA ALA A 27 5.58 18.67 3.80
C ALA A 27 4.99 17.89 2.62
N ASP A 28 3.66 17.81 2.50
CA ASP A 28 2.95 17.03 1.48
C ASP A 28 3.15 17.51 0.02
N GLY A 29 3.88 18.59 -0.15
CA GLY A 29 4.14 19.18 -1.48
C GLY A 29 4.84 18.24 -2.45
N LEU A 30 5.77 17.39 -1.97
CA LEU A 30 6.48 16.44 -2.82
C LEU A 30 5.53 15.37 -3.38
N ARG A 31 4.67 14.80 -2.56
CA ARG A 31 3.66 13.82 -3.01
C ARG A 31 2.74 14.43 -4.06
N LYS A 32 2.22 15.64 -3.78
CA LYS A 32 1.36 16.35 -4.72
C LYS A 32 2.06 16.65 -6.04
N LEU A 33 3.31 17.10 -6.01
CA LEU A 33 4.09 17.39 -7.21
C LEU A 33 4.25 16.14 -8.10
N LEU A 34 4.50 14.97 -7.48
CA LEU A 34 4.85 13.76 -8.23
C LEU A 34 3.63 12.92 -8.66
N LEU A 35 2.48 13.08 -8.00
CA LEU A 35 1.29 12.23 -8.19
C LEU A 35 0.09 12.95 -8.78
N PHE A 36 0.02 14.29 -8.66
CA PHE A 36 -1.07 15.05 -9.25
C PHE A 36 -0.66 15.63 -10.61
N GLU A 37 -1.65 15.94 -11.45
CA GLU A 37 -1.40 16.60 -12.72
C GLU A 37 -0.64 17.92 -12.55
N PRO A 38 0.23 18.27 -13.46
CA PRO A 38 0.52 17.61 -14.75
C PRO A 38 1.61 16.53 -14.69
N TYR A 39 2.23 16.26 -13.55
CA TYR A 39 3.41 15.36 -13.46
C TYR A 39 3.07 13.93 -13.00
N GLY A 40 1.89 13.70 -12.53
CA GLY A 40 1.40 12.40 -12.07
C GLY A 40 0.03 12.04 -12.63
N ILE A 41 -0.41 10.83 -12.29
CA ILE A 41 -1.75 10.29 -12.57
C ILE A 41 -2.24 9.51 -11.35
N PRO A 42 -3.57 9.34 -11.15
CA PRO A 42 -4.11 8.69 -9.96
C PRO A 42 -3.63 7.26 -9.70
N GLU A 43 -3.32 6.52 -10.76
CA GLU A 43 -2.88 5.11 -10.68
C GLU A 43 -1.39 4.97 -10.34
N MET A 44 -0.66 6.08 -10.29
CA MET A 44 0.77 6.06 -9.99
C MET A 44 1.00 6.02 -8.49
N SER A 45 2.01 5.24 -8.07
CA SER A 45 2.64 5.34 -6.76
C SER A 45 4.07 5.85 -6.90
N VAL A 46 4.58 6.45 -5.84
CA VAL A 46 5.96 6.91 -5.74
C VAL A 46 6.56 6.36 -4.46
N ASP A 47 7.73 5.76 -4.55
CA ASP A 47 8.50 5.31 -3.40
C ASP A 47 9.74 6.19 -3.25
N LEU A 48 9.84 6.86 -2.12
CA LEU A 48 10.97 7.70 -1.77
C LEU A 48 11.97 6.88 -0.96
N VAL A 49 13.13 6.62 -1.52
CA VAL A 49 14.23 5.95 -0.80
C VAL A 49 14.91 6.94 0.12
N VAL A 50 15.05 6.57 1.39
CA VAL A 50 15.68 7.34 2.45
C VAL A 50 16.76 6.50 3.14
N PRO A 51 17.70 7.11 3.87
CA PRO A 51 18.56 6.34 4.76
C PRO A 51 17.72 5.55 5.77
N ALA A 52 18.09 4.29 5.99
CA ALA A 52 17.47 3.50 7.05
C ALA A 52 17.78 4.12 8.43
N THR A 53 16.80 4.07 9.31
CA THR A 53 16.96 4.43 10.73
C THR A 53 17.25 3.20 11.58
N ASP A 54 16.84 2.04 11.12
CA ASP A 54 17.16 0.74 11.71
C ASP A 54 18.52 0.25 11.17
N PRO A 55 19.50 -0.04 12.07
CA PRO A 55 20.85 -0.46 11.65
C PRO A 55 20.90 -1.82 10.94
N GLU A 56 19.85 -2.63 11.02
CA GLU A 56 19.74 -3.92 10.31
C GLU A 56 19.10 -3.79 8.92
N ALA A 57 18.65 -2.58 8.54
CA ALA A 57 18.10 -2.33 7.22
C ALA A 57 19.11 -1.65 6.31
N ALA A 58 19.17 -2.09 5.07
CA ALA A 58 20.08 -1.56 4.05
C ALA A 58 19.65 -0.19 3.51
N ALA A 59 18.33 0.08 3.49
CA ALA A 59 17.73 1.35 3.12
C ALA A 59 16.34 1.44 3.71
N GLY A 60 15.86 2.68 3.93
CA GLY A 60 14.47 2.98 4.23
C GLY A 60 13.71 3.40 2.97
N TYR A 61 12.38 3.33 3.02
CA TYR A 61 11.54 3.88 1.96
C TYR A 61 10.19 4.33 2.47
N ILE A 62 9.64 5.36 1.84
CA ILE A 62 8.32 5.93 2.16
C ILE A 62 7.46 5.86 0.90
N ILE A 63 6.30 5.23 1.03
CA ILE A 63 5.34 5.08 -0.06
C ILE A 63 4.44 6.32 -0.10
N MET A 64 4.26 6.87 -1.29
CA MET A 64 3.35 7.99 -1.58
C MET A 64 2.36 7.56 -2.65
N GLU A 65 1.07 7.73 -2.37
CA GLU A 65 -0.03 7.48 -3.29
C GLU A 65 -0.96 8.69 -3.33
N VAL A 66 -1.87 8.75 -4.29
CA VAL A 66 -2.85 9.84 -4.38
C VAL A 66 -3.66 9.96 -3.09
N MET A 67 -3.97 8.83 -2.45
CA MET A 67 -4.75 8.77 -1.20
C MET A 67 -3.94 9.01 0.07
N GLY A 68 -2.62 9.17 -0.02
CA GLY A 68 -1.78 9.43 1.14
C GLY A 68 -0.50 8.61 1.19
N TYR A 69 -0.17 8.16 2.40
CA TYR A 69 1.09 7.49 2.73
C TYR A 69 0.82 6.12 3.35
N PRO A 70 0.71 5.06 2.54
CA PRO A 70 0.62 3.70 3.07
C PRO A 70 1.86 3.34 3.88
N ILE A 71 1.65 2.67 5.02
CA ILE A 71 2.78 2.25 5.86
C ILE A 71 3.51 1.03 5.31
N TYR A 72 2.84 0.24 4.45
CA TYR A 72 3.38 -0.94 3.78
C TYR A 72 2.58 -1.25 2.51
N SER A 73 3.26 -1.69 1.48
CA SER A 73 2.67 -2.24 0.25
C SER A 73 3.65 -3.22 -0.39
N GLY A 74 3.20 -4.45 -0.66
CA GLY A 74 4.05 -5.50 -1.23
C GLY A 74 4.60 -5.13 -2.61
N SER A 75 3.76 -4.62 -3.50
CA SER A 75 4.16 -4.22 -4.85
C SER A 75 5.16 -3.07 -4.84
N ASN A 76 4.95 -2.04 -4.00
CA ASN A 76 5.90 -0.94 -3.84
C ASN A 76 7.23 -1.42 -3.23
N THR A 77 7.17 -2.35 -2.27
CA THR A 77 8.37 -2.99 -1.71
C THR A 77 9.18 -3.71 -2.79
N ILE A 78 8.53 -4.50 -3.66
CA ILE A 78 9.19 -5.20 -4.78
C ILE A 78 9.87 -4.19 -5.73
N CYS A 79 9.16 -3.12 -6.10
CA CYS A 79 9.71 -2.07 -6.96
C CYS A 79 10.92 -1.37 -6.31
N THR A 80 10.80 -1.02 -5.02
CA THR A 80 11.90 -0.39 -4.27
C THR A 80 13.10 -1.32 -4.14
N ALA A 81 12.89 -2.59 -3.77
CA ALA A 81 13.97 -3.59 -3.66
C ALA A 81 14.72 -3.77 -4.99
N THR A 82 13.99 -3.85 -6.10
CA THR A 82 14.59 -3.89 -7.44
C THR A 82 15.42 -2.64 -7.72
N ALA A 83 14.87 -1.45 -7.45
CA ALA A 83 15.54 -0.18 -7.75
C ALA A 83 16.81 0.03 -6.92
N VAL A 84 16.82 -0.31 -5.63
CA VAL A 84 18.01 -0.15 -4.78
C VAL A 84 19.13 -1.11 -5.17
N LEU A 85 18.80 -2.30 -5.70
CA LEU A 85 19.76 -3.23 -6.28
C LEU A 85 20.32 -2.72 -7.60
N GLU A 86 19.44 -2.30 -8.51
CA GLU A 86 19.85 -1.80 -9.83
C GLU A 86 20.66 -0.49 -9.76
N ALA A 87 20.35 0.36 -8.79
CA ALA A 87 21.09 1.59 -8.53
C ALA A 87 22.39 1.39 -7.72
N GLY A 88 22.67 0.17 -7.23
CA GLY A 88 23.85 -0.13 -6.43
C GLY A 88 23.84 0.44 -5.01
N ILE A 89 22.70 0.89 -4.50
CA ILE A 89 22.51 1.28 -3.09
C ILE A 89 22.70 0.05 -2.20
N VAL A 90 22.10 -1.07 -2.62
CA VAL A 90 22.37 -2.40 -2.09
C VAL A 90 23.26 -3.12 -3.10
N PRO A 91 24.41 -3.71 -2.69
CA PRO A 91 25.26 -4.46 -3.61
C PRO A 91 24.53 -5.60 -4.27
N LYS A 92 24.44 -5.59 -5.60
CA LYS A 92 23.82 -6.64 -6.40
C LYS A 92 24.81 -7.80 -6.59
N ARG A 93 24.43 -9.01 -6.23
CA ARG A 93 25.25 -10.23 -6.31
C ARG A 93 24.50 -11.29 -7.10
N GLU A 94 25.22 -12.03 -7.93
CA GLU A 94 24.68 -13.16 -8.70
C GLU A 94 24.11 -14.24 -7.78
N GLY A 95 22.98 -14.84 -8.17
CA GLY A 95 22.27 -15.86 -7.41
C GLY A 95 21.24 -15.29 -6.45
N VAL A 96 20.99 -16.01 -5.36
CA VAL A 96 20.03 -15.58 -4.33
C VAL A 96 20.75 -14.80 -3.24
N GLN A 97 20.22 -13.65 -2.91
CA GLN A 97 20.71 -12.81 -1.82
C GLN A 97 19.56 -12.32 -0.92
N HIS A 98 19.88 -12.08 0.36
CA HIS A 98 18.94 -11.60 1.35
C HIS A 98 19.40 -10.26 1.91
N PHE A 99 18.45 -9.36 2.13
CA PHE A 99 18.66 -8.09 2.82
C PHE A 99 17.34 -7.60 3.43
N THR A 100 17.41 -6.55 4.21
CA THR A 100 16.24 -5.95 4.85
C THR A 100 16.07 -4.52 4.34
N LEU A 101 14.82 -4.13 4.07
CA LEU A 101 14.40 -2.74 3.89
C LEU A 101 13.60 -2.29 5.11
N GLU A 102 13.55 -1.00 5.34
CA GLU A 102 12.73 -0.39 6.40
C GLU A 102 11.58 0.40 5.77
N ALA A 103 10.35 -0.09 6.00
CA ALA A 103 9.11 0.62 5.70
C ALA A 103 8.65 1.43 6.93
N PRO A 104 7.68 2.36 6.80
CA PRO A 104 7.03 2.96 7.96
C PRO A 104 6.40 1.94 8.92
N ALA A 105 6.05 0.75 8.44
CA ALA A 105 5.56 -0.37 9.23
C ALA A 105 6.65 -1.15 9.96
N GLY A 106 7.92 -0.91 9.67
CA GLY A 106 9.08 -1.60 10.21
C GLY A 106 9.87 -2.39 9.17
N ARG A 107 10.62 -3.38 9.64
CA ARG A 107 11.51 -4.21 8.81
C ARG A 107 10.74 -5.08 7.83
N VAL A 108 11.22 -5.12 6.60
CA VAL A 108 10.73 -6.01 5.55
C VAL A 108 11.91 -6.83 5.03
N LYS A 109 11.85 -8.14 5.21
CA LYS A 109 12.88 -9.06 4.68
C LYS A 109 12.69 -9.25 3.20
N ILE A 110 13.79 -9.15 2.47
CA ILE A 110 13.84 -9.29 1.02
C ILE A 110 14.71 -10.48 0.65
N GLU A 111 14.20 -11.31 -0.22
CA GLU A 111 14.96 -12.28 -1.00
C GLU A 111 14.97 -11.82 -2.45
N ALA A 112 16.14 -11.64 -3.01
CA ALA A 112 16.33 -11.25 -4.41
C ALA A 112 17.05 -12.35 -5.17
N ARG A 113 16.55 -12.71 -6.35
CA ARG A 113 17.24 -13.57 -7.30
C ARG A 113 17.78 -12.74 -8.45
N VAL A 114 19.09 -12.84 -8.66
CA VAL A 114 19.81 -12.12 -9.70
C VAL A 114 20.41 -13.14 -10.67
N GLU A 115 20.14 -13.00 -11.95
CA GLU A 115 20.65 -13.85 -13.01
C GLU A 115 21.22 -12.99 -14.15
N ASN A 116 22.45 -13.27 -14.55
CA ASN A 116 23.17 -12.50 -15.58
C ASN A 116 23.24 -10.98 -15.30
N GLY A 117 23.34 -10.63 -14.01
CA GLY A 117 23.41 -9.24 -13.58
C GLY A 117 22.05 -8.50 -13.58
N VAL A 118 20.93 -9.18 -13.80
CA VAL A 118 19.57 -8.65 -13.81
C VAL A 118 18.81 -9.19 -12.60
N VAL A 119 18.01 -8.34 -11.96
CA VAL A 119 17.08 -8.77 -10.90
C VAL A 119 15.88 -9.46 -11.53
N GLU A 120 15.82 -10.77 -11.42
CA GLU A 120 14.77 -11.62 -12.01
C GLU A 120 13.54 -11.75 -11.12
N ALA A 121 13.74 -11.79 -9.81
CA ALA A 121 12.64 -11.95 -8.86
C ALA A 121 12.96 -11.31 -7.52
N ILE A 122 11.94 -10.75 -6.89
CA ILE A 122 11.94 -10.27 -5.52
C ILE A 122 10.81 -10.95 -4.76
N THR A 123 11.15 -11.54 -3.62
CA THR A 123 10.20 -12.00 -2.61
C THR A 123 10.33 -11.13 -1.38
N CYS A 124 9.21 -10.64 -0.85
CA CYS A 124 9.19 -9.88 0.40
C CYS A 124 8.31 -10.58 1.44
N GLU A 125 8.79 -10.65 2.68
CA GLU A 125 8.01 -11.12 3.81
C GLU A 125 7.16 -9.95 4.31
N GLY A 126 5.84 -10.03 4.05
CA GLY A 126 4.89 -9.00 4.45
C GLY A 126 4.54 -9.05 5.94
N LEU A 127 3.76 -8.07 6.37
CA LEU A 127 3.17 -8.07 7.71
C LEU A 127 2.10 -9.17 7.83
N PRO A 128 1.89 -9.72 9.04
CA PRO A 128 0.79 -10.65 9.28
C PRO A 128 -0.56 -10.05 8.87
N SER A 129 -1.31 -10.78 8.06
CA SER A 129 -2.67 -10.42 7.69
C SER A 129 -3.69 -11.02 8.65
N TYR A 130 -4.78 -10.33 8.89
CA TYR A 130 -5.85 -10.80 9.78
C TYR A 130 -7.21 -10.22 9.39
N ILE A 131 -8.27 -10.87 9.85
CA ILE A 131 -9.63 -10.35 9.73
C ILE A 131 -9.92 -9.47 10.96
N ASP A 132 -10.17 -8.19 10.73
CA ASP A 132 -10.58 -7.23 11.76
C ASP A 132 -12.08 -7.34 12.07
N THR A 133 -12.88 -7.39 11.02
CA THR A 133 -14.34 -7.46 11.12
C THR A 133 -14.85 -8.54 10.17
N HIS A 134 -15.75 -9.40 10.66
CA HIS A 134 -16.32 -10.47 9.86
C HIS A 134 -17.83 -10.32 9.73
N ARG A 135 -18.34 -10.15 8.50
CA ARG A 135 -19.74 -10.07 8.12
C ARG A 135 -20.58 -9.14 9.03
N ALA A 136 -20.10 -7.90 9.19
CA ALA A 136 -20.89 -6.84 9.80
C ALA A 136 -21.88 -6.24 8.78
N SER A 137 -22.95 -5.61 9.26
CA SER A 137 -23.88 -4.87 8.42
C SER A 137 -23.77 -3.37 8.67
N ILE A 138 -23.98 -2.58 7.62
CA ILE A 138 -24.00 -1.11 7.68
C ILE A 138 -25.10 -0.57 6.77
N GLN A 139 -25.77 0.51 7.20
CA GLN A 139 -26.73 1.25 6.37
C GLN A 139 -25.99 2.27 5.49
N VAL A 140 -26.07 2.09 4.18
CA VAL A 140 -25.42 2.96 3.20
C VAL A 140 -26.49 3.82 2.52
N PRO A 141 -26.39 5.16 2.61
CA PRO A 141 -27.37 6.05 1.97
C PRO A 141 -27.52 5.78 0.47
N GLY A 142 -28.77 5.52 0.03
CA GLY A 142 -29.11 5.26 -1.37
C GLY A 142 -28.74 3.86 -1.89
N ILE A 143 -28.23 2.96 -1.02
CA ILE A 143 -27.99 1.55 -1.35
C ILE A 143 -28.83 0.65 -0.43
N GLY A 144 -28.88 0.95 0.87
CA GLY A 144 -29.56 0.14 1.87
C GLY A 144 -28.57 -0.56 2.80
N GLU A 145 -28.98 -1.72 3.33
CA GLU A 145 -28.13 -2.54 4.19
C GLU A 145 -27.10 -3.28 3.35
N VAL A 146 -25.83 -3.16 3.74
CA VAL A 146 -24.67 -3.80 3.09
C VAL A 146 -23.93 -4.67 4.10
N THR A 147 -23.73 -5.94 3.77
CA THR A 147 -22.86 -6.85 4.55
C THR A 147 -21.41 -6.67 4.09
N TYR A 148 -20.50 -6.46 5.03
CA TYR A 148 -19.07 -6.29 4.74
C TYR A 148 -18.19 -7.01 5.75
N SER A 149 -16.97 -7.29 5.33
CA SER A 149 -15.87 -7.70 6.20
C SER A 149 -14.73 -6.71 6.06
N VAL A 150 -13.85 -6.65 7.06
CA VAL A 150 -12.61 -5.86 6.96
C VAL A 150 -11.43 -6.76 7.26
N ALA A 151 -10.46 -6.75 6.36
CA ALA A 151 -9.18 -7.43 6.54
C ALA A 151 -8.04 -6.41 6.58
N TYR A 152 -7.00 -6.73 7.35
CA TYR A 152 -5.72 -6.04 7.32
C TYR A 152 -4.71 -6.86 6.53
N SER A 153 -4.04 -6.19 5.57
CA SER A 153 -2.93 -6.76 4.79
C SER A 153 -1.97 -5.64 4.34
N GLY A 154 -1.30 -5.01 5.30
CA GLY A 154 -0.50 -3.79 5.09
C GLY A 154 -1.31 -2.49 5.13
N GLY A 155 -2.62 -2.59 5.00
CA GLY A 155 -3.66 -1.58 5.18
C GLY A 155 -4.98 -2.26 5.49
N PHE A 156 -6.00 -1.50 5.84
CA PHE A 156 -7.36 -2.03 6.01
C PHE A 156 -8.12 -2.01 4.69
N TYR A 157 -8.78 -3.10 4.36
CA TYR A 157 -9.57 -3.28 3.15
C TYR A 157 -10.96 -3.79 3.49
N ALA A 158 -12.00 -3.10 3.02
CA ALA A 158 -13.35 -3.63 3.07
C ALA A 158 -13.53 -4.70 1.98
N LEU A 159 -14.21 -5.78 2.32
CA LEU A 159 -14.53 -6.89 1.43
C LEU A 159 -16.05 -7.01 1.38
N VAL A 160 -16.62 -6.89 0.18
CA VAL A 160 -18.08 -6.94 -0.06
C VAL A 160 -18.36 -7.91 -1.18
N ASP A 161 -19.36 -8.77 -1.00
CA ASP A 161 -19.85 -9.63 -2.07
C ASP A 161 -20.64 -8.80 -3.08
N ALA A 162 -20.12 -8.71 -4.30
CA ALA A 162 -20.74 -7.95 -5.39
C ALA A 162 -22.11 -8.49 -5.77
N THR A 163 -22.30 -9.81 -5.66
CA THR A 163 -23.55 -10.47 -6.06
C THR A 163 -24.70 -10.14 -5.11
N GLU A 164 -24.42 -9.91 -3.81
CA GLU A 164 -25.42 -9.44 -2.83
C GLU A 164 -25.94 -8.03 -3.19
N LEU A 165 -25.19 -7.26 -3.99
CA LEU A 165 -25.55 -5.92 -4.49
C LEU A 165 -26.04 -5.93 -5.95
N GLY A 166 -26.14 -7.11 -6.56
CA GLY A 166 -26.63 -7.28 -7.93
C GLY A 166 -25.60 -7.02 -9.03
N PHE A 167 -24.31 -6.97 -8.69
CA PHE A 167 -23.23 -6.81 -9.66
C PHE A 167 -22.67 -8.16 -10.11
N SER A 168 -22.20 -8.19 -11.37
CA SER A 168 -21.59 -9.37 -12.01
C SER A 168 -20.07 -9.22 -12.19
N LEU A 169 -19.49 -8.10 -11.77
CA LEU A 169 -18.07 -7.75 -11.91
C LEU A 169 -17.58 -7.72 -13.38
N VAL A 170 -18.44 -7.22 -14.26
CA VAL A 170 -18.11 -7.02 -15.68
C VAL A 170 -17.67 -5.58 -15.94
N ARG A 171 -16.93 -5.36 -17.04
CA ARG A 171 -16.35 -4.05 -17.37
C ARG A 171 -17.41 -2.95 -17.51
N GLU A 172 -18.58 -3.29 -18.00
CA GLU A 172 -19.69 -2.37 -18.20
C GLU A 172 -20.22 -1.78 -16.88
N GLU A 173 -19.96 -2.45 -15.75
CA GLU A 173 -20.36 -2.03 -14.40
C GLU A 173 -19.28 -1.17 -13.69
N GLU A 174 -18.10 -0.94 -14.30
CA GLU A 174 -16.95 -0.30 -13.65
C GLU A 174 -17.33 1.01 -12.94
N ARG A 175 -18.07 1.88 -13.61
CA ARG A 175 -18.47 3.16 -13.02
C ARG A 175 -19.44 2.98 -11.85
N ALA A 176 -20.43 2.11 -11.99
CA ALA A 176 -21.42 1.83 -10.95
C ALA A 176 -20.77 1.17 -9.72
N LEU A 177 -19.83 0.25 -9.94
CA LEU A 177 -19.02 -0.36 -8.89
C LEU A 177 -18.18 0.68 -8.16
N ALA A 178 -17.50 1.59 -8.86
CA ALA A 178 -16.70 2.64 -8.25
C ALA A 178 -17.56 3.59 -7.39
N GLU A 179 -18.71 4.04 -7.90
CA GLU A 179 -19.64 4.90 -7.16
C GLU A 179 -20.23 4.18 -5.92
N CYS A 180 -20.54 2.90 -6.05
CA CYS A 180 -21.03 2.05 -4.95
C CYS A 180 -19.96 1.87 -3.88
N ALA A 181 -18.73 1.50 -4.28
CA ALA A 181 -17.60 1.32 -3.38
C ALA A 181 -17.31 2.59 -2.57
N HIS A 182 -17.32 3.75 -3.22
CA HIS A 182 -17.07 5.03 -2.55
C HIS A 182 -18.07 5.30 -1.43
N ARG A 183 -19.37 5.13 -1.70
CA ARG A 183 -20.43 5.30 -0.70
C ARG A 183 -20.31 4.33 0.48
N ILE A 184 -19.94 3.07 0.20
CA ILE A 184 -19.75 2.05 1.25
C ILE A 184 -18.56 2.43 2.12
N VAL A 185 -17.41 2.79 1.52
CA VAL A 185 -16.21 3.21 2.24
C VAL A 185 -16.49 4.44 3.11
N GLU A 186 -17.16 5.45 2.58
CA GLU A 186 -17.56 6.65 3.34
C GLU A 186 -18.45 6.30 4.54
N ALA A 187 -19.44 5.42 4.35
CA ALA A 187 -20.32 4.98 5.42
C ALA A 187 -19.54 4.24 6.52
N ILE A 188 -18.65 3.33 6.15
CA ILE A 188 -17.82 2.60 7.11
C ILE A 188 -16.89 3.55 7.87
N GLN A 189 -16.23 4.48 7.19
CA GLN A 189 -15.34 5.47 7.81
C GLN A 189 -16.09 6.43 8.75
N ALA A 190 -17.34 6.77 8.45
CA ALA A 190 -18.17 7.61 9.29
C ALA A 190 -18.62 6.89 10.58
N GLU A 191 -18.78 5.56 10.54
CA GLU A 191 -19.22 4.77 11.69
C GLU A 191 -18.05 4.44 12.63
N ARG A 192 -16.86 4.15 12.09
CA ARG A 192 -15.71 3.73 12.90
C ARG A 192 -14.36 4.07 12.27
N GLY A 193 -13.36 4.29 13.14
CA GLY A 193 -11.94 4.30 12.77
C GLY A 193 -11.34 2.89 12.81
N PHE A 194 -10.14 2.79 12.24
CA PHE A 194 -9.35 1.55 12.22
C PHE A 194 -7.99 1.79 12.87
N SER A 195 -7.52 0.81 13.64
CA SER A 195 -6.22 0.87 14.30
C SER A 195 -5.62 -0.53 14.35
N HIS A 196 -4.37 -0.65 13.91
CA HIS A 196 -3.65 -1.91 13.98
C HIS A 196 -3.27 -2.20 15.44
N TYR A 197 -3.42 -3.44 15.89
CA TYR A 197 -3.27 -3.84 17.30
C TYR A 197 -1.87 -3.59 17.89
N THR A 198 -0.81 -3.51 17.04
CA THR A 198 0.56 -3.19 17.48
C THR A 198 1.09 -1.87 16.90
N LEU A 199 0.70 -1.51 15.68
CA LEU A 199 1.21 -0.34 14.99
C LEU A 199 0.38 0.93 15.24
N GLY A 200 -0.81 0.79 15.86
CA GLY A 200 -1.71 1.92 16.12
C GLY A 200 -2.32 2.48 14.83
N ASP A 201 -2.25 3.79 14.65
CA ASP A 201 -2.74 4.46 13.44
C ASP A 201 -1.92 4.05 12.22
N VAL A 202 -2.57 3.41 11.27
CA VAL A 202 -2.00 2.96 9.99
C VAL A 202 -2.70 3.61 8.80
N GLY A 203 -3.45 4.67 9.06
CA GLY A 203 -4.28 5.36 8.09
C GLY A 203 -5.74 4.86 8.07
N PRO A 204 -6.61 5.57 7.35
CA PRO A 204 -8.00 5.19 7.19
C PRO A 204 -8.13 3.89 6.40
N LEU A 205 -9.35 3.35 6.31
CA LEU A 205 -9.70 2.29 5.36
C LEU A 205 -9.87 2.93 3.97
N PRO A 206 -8.91 2.78 3.05
CA PRO A 206 -8.94 3.53 1.78
C PRO A 206 -9.67 2.80 0.67
N PHE A 207 -9.77 1.47 0.76
CA PHE A 207 -10.20 0.62 -0.33
C PHE A 207 -11.31 -0.34 0.04
N LEU A 208 -12.12 -0.65 -0.96
CA LEU A 208 -13.04 -1.76 -0.96
C LEU A 208 -12.70 -2.71 -2.11
N HIS A 209 -12.74 -4.00 -1.83
CA HIS A 209 -12.67 -5.04 -2.83
C HIS A 209 -14.04 -5.70 -2.97
N PHE A 210 -14.59 -5.65 -4.15
CA PHE A 210 -15.73 -6.48 -4.50
C PHE A 210 -15.27 -7.91 -4.75
N MET A 211 -15.90 -8.83 -4.03
CA MET A 211 -15.65 -10.26 -4.17
C MET A 211 -16.76 -10.84 -5.05
N GLY A 212 -16.41 -11.80 -5.87
CA GLY A 212 -17.36 -12.53 -6.70
C GLY A 212 -17.08 -14.02 -6.68
N PRO A 213 -17.94 -14.86 -7.28
CA PRO A 213 -17.70 -16.28 -7.41
C PRO A 213 -16.42 -16.53 -8.21
N VAL A 214 -15.64 -17.51 -7.78
CA VAL A 214 -14.47 -17.96 -8.54
C VAL A 214 -14.99 -18.73 -9.75
N GLU A 215 -14.90 -18.12 -10.94
CA GLU A 215 -15.08 -18.89 -12.16
C GLU A 215 -13.85 -19.78 -12.35
N GLN A 216 -14.05 -21.08 -12.45
CA GLN A 216 -13.00 -21.97 -12.89
C GLN A 216 -12.72 -21.64 -14.36
N VAL A 217 -11.61 -20.97 -14.61
CA VAL A 217 -11.09 -20.83 -15.96
C VAL A 217 -10.64 -22.23 -16.40
N ALA A 218 -11.43 -22.83 -17.30
CA ALA A 218 -11.13 -24.12 -17.90
C ALA A 218 -9.95 -24.05 -18.86
#